data_f8a0ff2f794f15104fa4ea89e2e03de3
#
_entry.id   f8a0ff2f794f15104fa4ea89e2e03de3
#
_cell.length_a   1.000
_cell.length_b   1.000
_cell.length_c   1.000
_cell.angle_alpha   90.00
_cell.angle_beta   90.00
_cell.angle_gamma   90.00
#
_symmetry.space_group_name_H-M   'P 1'
#
loop_
_entity.id
_entity.type
_entity.pdbx_description
1 polymer ?
#
loop_
_entity_poly.entity_id
_entity_poly.type
_entity_poly.pdbx_seq_one_letter_code
_entity_poly.pdbx_strand_id
1 'polypeptide(L)'
;MTWAMAAMLLPGCAALPGGGPAPLDTYDLTSAGVQADGPRRSRTQILIAEPTALKVLDGENVVIRPSAGTVEFLKGAQWADRLPRIVQSRLAETMQASGRYGGVGKPGEGLAIDYQIVTEIRAFEIRVGGSARADVRLYVKVLNDRNGVVRASRTFQAQAPVAGADNDAYVQALDSAFGQVSSEIVSWVGSSI
;
A
#
# COMPACT_ATOMS: atom_id res chain seq x y z
N MET A 1 -62.27 29.30 45.42
CA MET A 1 -61.42 28.14 45.20
C MET A 1 -61.03 28.16 43.73
N THR A 2 -59.88 28.74 43.42
CA THR A 2 -59.34 28.95 42.06
C THR A 2 -58.12 28.07 41.90
N TRP A 3 -58.21 27.06 41.06
CA TRP A 3 -57.07 26.18 40.72
C TRP A 3 -56.25 26.83 39.58
N ALA A 4 -55.02 27.13 39.86
CA ALA A 4 -54.03 27.58 38.89
C ALA A 4 -53.36 26.37 38.28
N MET A 5 -53.53 26.19 36.98
CA MET A 5 -52.93 25.14 36.17
C MET A 5 -51.57 25.62 35.68
N ALA A 6 -50.50 25.09 36.27
CA ALA A 6 -49.12 25.39 35.87
C ALA A 6 -48.75 24.54 34.65
N ALA A 7 -48.56 25.19 33.49
CA ALA A 7 -48.04 24.57 32.27
C ALA A 7 -46.51 24.44 32.36
N MET A 8 -45.99 23.22 32.48
CA MET A 8 -44.55 22.92 32.34
C MET A 8 -44.14 22.95 30.86
N LEU A 9 -43.36 23.96 30.49
CA LEU A 9 -42.65 24.01 29.22
C LEU A 9 -41.41 23.12 29.32
N LEU A 10 -41.44 21.97 28.62
CA LEU A 10 -40.26 21.12 28.38
C LEU A 10 -39.39 21.75 27.29
N PRO A 11 -38.13 22.10 27.55
CA PRO A 11 -37.21 22.51 26.49
C PRO A 11 -36.86 21.24 25.67
N GLY A 12 -37.38 21.15 24.45
CA GLY A 12 -36.97 20.17 23.48
C GLY A 12 -35.49 20.41 23.13
N CYS A 13 -34.60 19.44 23.43
CA CYS A 13 -33.28 19.37 22.86
C CYS A 13 -33.41 19.20 21.35
N ALA A 14 -33.24 20.30 20.59
CA ALA A 14 -33.02 20.23 19.16
C ALA A 14 -31.71 19.47 18.94
N ALA A 15 -31.78 18.20 18.51
CA ALA A 15 -30.64 17.47 18.01
C ALA A 15 -30.11 18.23 16.79
N LEU A 16 -28.97 18.89 16.96
CA LEU A 16 -28.18 19.42 15.85
C LEU A 16 -27.90 18.25 14.89
N PRO A 17 -28.22 18.36 13.58
CA PRO A 17 -27.75 17.37 12.63
C PRO A 17 -26.23 17.42 12.68
N GLY A 18 -25.61 16.36 13.22
CA GLY A 18 -24.18 16.24 13.37
C GLY A 18 -23.54 16.17 12.00
N GLY A 19 -22.98 17.28 11.55
CA GLY A 19 -22.06 17.33 10.44
C GLY A 19 -20.72 16.68 10.86
N GLY A 20 -20.69 15.34 10.92
CA GLY A 20 -19.43 14.62 10.93
C GLY A 20 -18.67 14.87 9.62
N PRO A 21 -17.34 14.71 9.60
CA PRO A 21 -16.59 14.75 8.35
C PRO A 21 -17.21 13.77 7.35
N ALA A 22 -17.25 14.19 6.07
CA ALA A 22 -17.78 13.33 5.01
C ALA A 22 -17.03 11.99 5.02
N PRO A 23 -17.73 10.86 4.77
CA PRO A 23 -17.07 9.55 4.68
C PRO A 23 -15.96 9.61 3.64
N LEU A 24 -14.82 8.97 3.94
CA LEU A 24 -13.73 8.81 2.99
C LEU A 24 -13.93 7.50 2.21
N ASP A 25 -13.74 7.55 0.91
CA ASP A 25 -13.64 6.34 0.09
C ASP A 25 -12.37 5.59 0.48
N THR A 26 -12.52 4.31 0.80
CA THR A 26 -11.42 3.50 1.31
C THR A 26 -10.97 2.51 0.25
N TYR A 27 -9.69 2.52 -0.07
CA TYR A 27 -9.08 1.78 -1.15
C TYR A 27 -8.04 0.78 -0.64
N ASP A 28 -7.86 -0.30 -1.40
CA ASP A 28 -6.80 -1.28 -1.20
C ASP A 28 -6.08 -1.53 -2.54
N LEU A 29 -4.89 -2.11 -2.49
CA LEU A 29 -4.16 -2.56 -3.67
C LEU A 29 -4.52 -4.00 -4.01
N THR A 30 -4.37 -4.38 -5.26
CA THR A 30 -4.53 -5.76 -5.71
C THR A 30 -3.19 -6.48 -5.76
N SER A 31 -3.21 -7.80 -5.56
CA SER A 31 -2.03 -8.64 -5.80
C SER A 31 -1.87 -8.88 -7.29
N ALA A 32 -0.64 -8.74 -7.79
CA ALA A 32 -0.38 -9.04 -9.20
C ALA A 32 -0.50 -10.54 -9.48
N GLY A 33 -1.26 -10.91 -10.50
CA GLY A 33 -1.30 -12.26 -11.02
C GLY A 33 0.01 -12.55 -11.76
N VAL A 34 1.00 -13.15 -11.08
CA VAL A 34 2.30 -13.47 -11.68
C VAL A 34 2.35 -14.95 -12.01
N GLN A 35 2.47 -15.28 -13.30
CA GLN A 35 3.03 -16.56 -13.68
C GLN A 35 4.55 -16.47 -13.58
N ALA A 36 5.12 -17.23 -12.65
CA ALA A 36 6.55 -17.19 -12.42
C ALA A 36 7.29 -18.07 -13.42
N ASP A 37 7.98 -17.43 -14.36
CA ASP A 37 8.99 -18.11 -15.16
C ASP A 37 10.23 -18.43 -14.32
N GLY A 38 10.75 -19.64 -14.44
CA GLY A 38 12.01 -20.07 -13.82
C GLY A 38 11.87 -21.20 -12.79
N PRO A 39 12.99 -21.68 -12.23
CA PRO A 39 13.02 -22.90 -11.41
C PRO A 39 12.28 -22.72 -10.09
N ARG A 40 11.57 -23.77 -9.67
CA ARG A 40 10.98 -23.84 -8.32
C ARG A 40 12.08 -24.03 -7.27
N ARG A 41 11.97 -23.30 -6.18
CA ARG A 41 12.85 -23.35 -5.00
C ARG A 41 12.05 -23.84 -3.78
N SER A 42 11.49 -25.02 -3.86
CA SER A 42 10.56 -25.59 -2.88
C SER A 42 11.12 -25.75 -1.46
N ARG A 43 12.44 -25.60 -1.28
CA ARG A 43 13.08 -25.63 0.06
C ARG A 43 13.43 -24.23 0.58
N THR A 44 13.25 -23.18 -0.21
CA THR A 44 13.60 -21.82 0.17
C THR A 44 12.41 -21.14 0.83
N GLN A 45 12.65 -20.54 1.99
CA GLN A 45 11.64 -19.78 2.72
C GLN A 45 12.00 -18.28 2.70
N ILE A 46 11.01 -17.48 2.34
CA ILE A 46 11.13 -16.03 2.14
C ILE A 46 10.31 -15.32 3.19
N LEU A 47 10.91 -14.33 3.84
CA LEU A 47 10.20 -13.38 4.69
C LEU A 47 10.06 -12.04 3.96
N ILE A 48 8.85 -11.52 3.93
CA ILE A 48 8.57 -10.16 3.46
C ILE A 48 8.55 -9.25 4.68
N ALA A 49 9.60 -8.47 4.89
CA ALA A 49 9.64 -7.48 5.96
C ALA A 49 8.63 -6.34 5.69
N GLU A 50 8.10 -5.72 6.75
CA GLU A 50 7.28 -4.52 6.57
C GLU A 50 8.15 -3.43 5.92
N PRO A 51 7.72 -2.85 4.78
CA PRO A 51 8.48 -1.79 4.11
C PRO A 51 8.66 -0.56 4.98
N THR A 52 9.81 0.06 4.87
CA THR A 52 10.05 1.40 5.43
C THR A 52 9.62 2.48 4.44
N ALA A 53 9.20 3.63 4.95
CA ALA A 53 8.82 4.78 4.15
C ALA A 53 9.07 6.09 4.90
N LEU A 54 9.18 7.19 4.17
CA LEU A 54 9.09 8.52 4.77
C LEU A 54 7.69 8.73 5.36
N LYS A 55 7.57 9.57 6.41
CA LYS A 55 6.33 9.82 7.14
C LYS A 55 5.13 10.17 6.23
N VAL A 56 5.36 10.87 5.14
CA VAL A 56 4.32 11.25 4.17
C VAL A 56 3.73 10.02 3.44
N LEU A 57 4.47 8.93 3.32
CA LEU A 57 4.04 7.66 2.73
C LEU A 57 3.74 6.59 3.79
N ASP A 58 4.03 6.87 5.06
CA ASP A 58 3.82 5.96 6.17
C ASP A 58 2.49 6.27 6.88
N GLY A 59 1.39 6.12 6.15
CA GLY A 59 0.03 6.40 6.63
C GLY A 59 -1.03 5.91 5.65
N GLU A 60 -2.26 6.33 5.89
CA GLU A 60 -3.44 5.94 5.11
C GLU A 60 -3.78 6.96 4.01
N ASN A 61 -3.05 8.08 3.92
CA ASN A 61 -3.33 9.11 2.92
C ASN A 61 -2.79 8.72 1.55
N VAL A 62 -3.58 8.94 0.50
CA VAL A 62 -3.13 8.84 -0.89
C VAL A 62 -2.41 10.12 -1.27
N VAL A 63 -1.14 10.02 -1.68
CA VAL A 63 -0.27 11.16 -1.94
C VAL A 63 -0.45 11.70 -3.35
N ILE A 64 -0.66 13.01 -3.46
CA ILE A 64 -0.65 13.80 -4.69
C ILE A 64 0.59 14.69 -4.69
N ARG A 65 1.24 14.81 -5.84
CA ARG A 65 2.40 15.68 -6.03
C ARG A 65 2.17 16.66 -7.18
N PRO A 66 1.71 17.87 -6.87
CA PRO A 66 1.49 18.91 -7.88
C PRO A 66 2.79 19.42 -8.51
N SER A 67 3.87 19.49 -7.72
CA SER A 67 5.21 19.88 -8.18
C SER A 67 6.29 19.12 -7.40
N ALA A 68 7.56 19.28 -7.78
CA ALA A 68 8.68 18.58 -7.15
C ALA A 68 8.79 18.78 -5.62
N GLY A 69 8.43 19.96 -5.12
CA GLY A 69 8.53 20.32 -3.70
C GLY A 69 7.22 20.28 -2.92
N THR A 70 6.09 20.05 -3.60
CA THR A 70 4.77 20.14 -2.97
C THR A 70 4.15 18.76 -2.81
N VAL A 71 3.62 18.51 -1.62
CA VAL A 71 2.88 17.28 -1.30
C VAL A 71 1.49 17.67 -0.83
N GLU A 72 0.50 17.02 -1.39
CA GLU A 72 -0.91 17.11 -0.99
C GLU A 72 -1.47 15.70 -0.81
N PHE A 73 -2.65 15.61 -0.22
CA PHE A 73 -3.37 14.35 -0.06
C PHE A 73 -4.66 14.37 -0.88
N LEU A 74 -4.99 13.23 -1.48
CA LEU A 74 -6.21 13.06 -2.25
C LEU A 74 -7.42 13.25 -1.35
N LYS A 75 -8.24 14.23 -1.67
CA LYS A 75 -9.43 14.55 -0.87
C LYS A 75 -10.50 13.47 -1.04
N GLY A 76 -11.14 13.09 0.06
CA GLY A 76 -12.21 12.11 0.04
C GLY A 76 -11.75 10.66 -0.14
N ALA A 77 -10.44 10.38 -0.13
CA ALA A 77 -9.87 9.05 -0.33
C ALA A 77 -8.82 8.70 0.71
N GLN A 78 -8.76 7.43 1.08
CA GLN A 78 -7.72 6.88 1.95
C GLN A 78 -7.41 5.43 1.60
N TRP A 79 -6.27 4.95 2.04
CA TRP A 79 -5.93 3.53 2.05
C TRP A 79 -6.67 2.80 3.18
N ALA A 80 -6.91 1.50 3.00
CA ALA A 80 -7.57 0.64 4.00
C ALA A 80 -6.71 0.36 5.26
N ASP A 81 -5.40 0.52 5.15
CA ASP A 81 -4.41 0.45 6.25
C ASP A 81 -3.22 1.35 5.87
N ARG A 82 -2.22 1.45 6.73
CA ARG A 82 -0.96 2.11 6.40
C ARG A 82 -0.36 1.52 5.12
N LEU A 83 0.01 2.39 4.18
CA LEU A 83 0.55 1.96 2.89
C LEU A 83 1.67 0.89 2.99
N PRO A 84 2.66 0.97 3.93
CA PRO A 84 3.66 -0.08 4.09
C PRO A 84 3.08 -1.46 4.35
N ARG A 85 2.01 -1.56 5.14
CA ARG A 85 1.36 -2.84 5.44
C ARG A 85 0.61 -3.41 4.25
N ILE A 86 -0.06 -2.55 3.49
CA ILE A 86 -0.72 -2.94 2.24
C ILE A 86 0.31 -3.47 1.26
N VAL A 87 1.39 -2.73 1.03
CA VAL A 87 2.50 -3.14 0.15
C VAL A 87 3.10 -4.47 0.59
N GLN A 88 3.35 -4.66 1.90
CA GLN A 88 3.83 -5.93 2.44
C GLN A 88 2.90 -7.09 2.11
N SER A 89 1.61 -6.93 2.40
CA SER A 89 0.62 -7.99 2.18
C SER A 89 0.51 -8.36 0.71
N ARG A 90 0.43 -7.38 -0.19
CA ARG A 90 0.29 -7.62 -1.63
C ARG A 90 1.56 -8.21 -2.26
N LEU A 91 2.76 -7.80 -1.80
CA LEU A 91 4.02 -8.43 -2.21
C LEU A 91 4.09 -9.89 -1.73
N ALA A 92 3.68 -10.17 -0.48
CA ALA A 92 3.65 -11.53 0.04
C ALA A 92 2.68 -12.41 -0.78
N GLU A 93 1.46 -11.95 -1.02
CA GLU A 93 0.46 -12.65 -1.83
C GLU A 93 0.96 -12.90 -3.26
N THR A 94 1.53 -11.88 -3.93
CA THR A 94 2.09 -12.00 -5.28
C THR A 94 3.22 -13.04 -5.31
N MET A 95 4.08 -13.05 -4.29
CA MET A 95 5.18 -14.00 -4.19
C MET A 95 4.69 -15.42 -3.87
N GLN A 96 3.67 -15.58 -3.03
CA GLN A 96 2.99 -16.85 -2.76
C GLN A 96 2.33 -17.40 -4.02
N ALA A 97 1.57 -16.56 -4.75
CA ALA A 97 0.90 -16.92 -5.99
C ALA A 97 1.87 -17.38 -7.09
N SER A 98 3.13 -16.94 -7.04
CA SER A 98 4.18 -17.41 -7.97
C SER A 98 4.47 -18.91 -7.85
N GLY A 99 4.17 -19.54 -6.70
CA GLY A 99 4.39 -20.98 -6.45
C GLY A 99 5.86 -21.42 -6.50
N ARG A 100 6.81 -20.47 -6.45
CA ARG A 100 8.26 -20.76 -6.62
C ARG A 100 8.95 -21.21 -5.36
N TYR A 101 8.47 -20.76 -4.19
CA TYR A 101 9.14 -20.93 -2.91
C TYR A 101 8.42 -21.96 -2.03
N GLY A 102 9.16 -22.58 -1.09
CA GLY A 102 8.61 -23.53 -0.13
C GLY A 102 7.72 -22.87 0.91
N GLY A 103 8.00 -21.59 1.22
CA GLY A 103 7.19 -20.75 2.09
C GLY A 103 7.46 -19.28 1.85
N VAL A 104 6.43 -18.48 1.93
CA VAL A 104 6.51 -17.00 1.93
C VAL A 104 5.63 -16.51 3.05
N GLY A 105 6.20 -15.73 3.96
CA GLY A 105 5.47 -15.23 5.11
C GLY A 105 5.96 -13.85 5.58
N LYS A 106 5.33 -13.40 6.64
CA LYS A 106 5.61 -12.13 7.30
C LYS A 106 6.23 -12.36 8.68
N PRO A 107 6.81 -11.34 9.32
CA PRO A 107 7.35 -11.47 10.68
C PRO A 107 6.32 -12.03 11.67
N GLY A 108 6.74 -12.98 12.49
CA GLY A 108 5.89 -13.62 13.52
C GLY A 108 5.15 -14.88 13.07
N GLU A 109 5.24 -15.30 11.81
CA GLU A 109 4.59 -16.52 11.29
C GLU A 109 5.36 -17.83 11.55
N GLY A 110 6.50 -17.77 12.22
CA GLY A 110 7.23 -18.97 12.69
C GLY A 110 7.99 -19.75 11.62
N LEU A 111 8.24 -19.14 10.46
CA LEU A 111 9.00 -19.77 9.38
C LEU A 111 10.52 -19.78 9.66
N ALA A 112 11.20 -20.86 9.27
CA ALA A 112 12.67 -20.91 9.26
C ALA A 112 13.19 -20.21 8.01
N ILE A 113 13.49 -18.92 8.11
CA ILE A 113 13.76 -18.05 6.99
C ILE A 113 15.16 -18.27 6.40
N ASP A 114 15.26 -18.35 5.07
CA ASP A 114 16.51 -18.34 4.33
C ASP A 114 16.87 -16.94 3.82
N TYR A 115 15.87 -16.18 3.33
CA TYR A 115 16.06 -14.83 2.81
C TYR A 115 14.96 -13.88 3.27
N GLN A 116 15.34 -12.63 3.55
CA GLN A 116 14.40 -11.54 3.79
C GLN A 116 14.36 -10.60 2.58
N ILE A 117 13.17 -10.18 2.21
CA ILE A 117 12.93 -9.11 1.26
C ILE A 117 12.67 -7.85 2.05
N VAL A 118 13.64 -6.94 2.03
CA VAL A 118 13.59 -5.65 2.72
C VAL A 118 13.32 -4.56 1.70
N THR A 119 12.22 -3.85 1.88
CA THR A 119 11.72 -2.84 0.93
C THR A 119 11.70 -1.46 1.56
N GLU A 120 12.07 -0.45 0.78
CA GLU A 120 11.90 0.98 1.08
C GLU A 120 11.00 1.59 0.02
N ILE A 121 9.88 2.20 0.44
CA ILE A 121 8.97 2.92 -0.45
C ILE A 121 9.53 4.32 -0.67
N ARG A 122 10.03 4.61 -1.87
CA ARG A 122 10.64 5.88 -2.25
C ARG A 122 9.67 6.83 -2.94
N ALA A 123 8.70 6.29 -3.67
CA ALA A 123 7.57 7.01 -4.23
C ALA A 123 6.35 6.08 -4.31
N PHE A 124 5.20 6.63 -4.00
CA PHE A 124 3.89 6.02 -4.19
C PHE A 124 2.88 7.16 -4.26
N GLU A 125 2.80 7.80 -5.43
CA GLU A 125 2.17 9.11 -5.55
C GLU A 125 1.57 9.33 -6.93
N ILE A 126 0.56 10.21 -7.01
CA ILE A 126 0.05 10.73 -8.26
C ILE A 126 0.73 12.07 -8.56
N ARG A 127 1.35 12.18 -9.71
CA ARG A 127 1.93 13.42 -10.23
C ARG A 127 0.95 14.12 -11.15
N VAL A 128 0.58 15.36 -10.83
CA VAL A 128 -0.41 16.16 -11.61
C VAL A 128 0.19 17.39 -12.31
N GLY A 129 1.49 17.62 -12.18
CA GLY A 129 2.20 18.69 -12.91
C GLY A 129 2.41 18.35 -14.39
N GLY A 130 1.34 18.35 -15.18
CA GLY A 130 1.29 17.90 -16.58
C GLY A 130 0.19 16.85 -16.76
N SER A 131 0.40 15.85 -17.64
CA SER A 131 -0.51 14.70 -17.71
C SER A 131 -0.44 13.91 -16.41
N ALA A 132 -1.58 13.71 -15.76
CA ALA A 132 -1.65 12.99 -14.49
C ALA A 132 -1.18 11.55 -14.66
N ARG A 133 -0.32 11.10 -13.73
CA ARG A 133 0.21 9.73 -13.73
C ARG A 133 0.58 9.25 -12.34
N ALA A 134 0.42 7.98 -12.10
CA ALA A 134 0.99 7.30 -10.93
C ALA A 134 2.50 7.15 -11.10
N ASP A 135 3.26 7.30 -10.00
CA ASP A 135 4.70 6.98 -9.91
C ASP A 135 4.91 6.11 -8.68
N VAL A 136 5.25 4.83 -8.90
CA VAL A 136 5.58 3.89 -7.84
C VAL A 136 7.06 3.53 -7.96
N ARG A 137 7.82 3.72 -6.85
CA ARG A 137 9.25 3.41 -6.80
C ARG A 137 9.60 2.73 -5.48
N LEU A 138 10.06 1.49 -5.58
CA LEU A 138 10.48 0.67 -4.45
C LEU A 138 11.98 0.34 -4.57
N TYR A 139 12.73 0.54 -3.50
CA TYR A 139 14.08 0.01 -3.37
C TYR A 139 14.03 -1.28 -2.58
N VAL A 140 14.54 -2.37 -3.16
CA VAL A 140 14.44 -3.71 -2.61
C VAL A 140 15.81 -4.31 -2.41
N LYS A 141 16.03 -4.94 -1.25
CA LYS A 141 17.20 -5.75 -0.92
C LYS A 141 16.77 -7.19 -0.65
N VAL A 142 17.57 -8.13 -1.14
CA VAL A 142 17.51 -9.54 -0.75
C VAL A 142 18.61 -9.77 0.26
N LEU A 143 18.23 -10.07 1.49
CA LEU A 143 19.11 -10.31 2.61
C LEU A 143 19.16 -11.82 2.90
N ASN A 144 20.36 -12.41 3.01
CA ASN A 144 20.51 -13.77 3.53
C ASN A 144 20.29 -13.73 5.04
N ASP A 145 19.25 -14.41 5.54
CA ASP A 145 18.86 -14.34 6.95
C ASP A 145 19.89 -14.97 7.89
N ARG A 146 20.65 -15.97 7.45
CA ARG A 146 21.62 -16.69 8.28
C ARG A 146 22.84 -15.86 8.67
N ASN A 147 23.23 -14.90 7.84
CA ASN A 147 24.48 -14.13 8.05
C ASN A 147 24.34 -12.63 7.86
N GLY A 148 23.14 -12.12 7.57
CA GLY A 148 22.86 -10.71 7.38
C GLY A 148 23.46 -10.09 6.10
N VAL A 149 24.02 -10.90 5.18
CA VAL A 149 24.65 -10.37 3.95
C VAL A 149 23.59 -10.03 2.91
N VAL A 150 23.66 -8.82 2.36
CA VAL A 150 22.85 -8.40 1.21
C VAL A 150 23.34 -9.13 -0.04
N ARG A 151 22.51 -9.99 -0.60
CA ARG A 151 22.82 -10.76 -1.82
C ARG A 151 22.67 -9.92 -3.08
N ALA A 152 21.62 -9.11 -3.12
CA ALA A 152 21.34 -8.23 -4.23
C ALA A 152 20.48 -7.05 -3.77
N SER A 153 20.56 -5.94 -4.48
CA SER A 153 19.66 -4.79 -4.28
C SER A 153 19.35 -4.12 -5.60
N ARG A 154 18.12 -3.61 -5.75
CA ARG A 154 17.65 -2.94 -6.96
C ARG A 154 16.53 -1.95 -6.66
N THR A 155 16.46 -0.87 -7.44
CA THR A 155 15.30 0.01 -7.47
C THR A 155 14.38 -0.41 -8.61
N PHE A 156 13.11 -0.60 -8.29
CA PHE A 156 12.03 -0.87 -9.25
C PHE A 156 11.16 0.36 -9.35
N GLN A 157 10.76 0.72 -10.56
CA GLN A 157 9.91 1.87 -10.80
C GLN A 157 8.99 1.60 -11.97
N ALA A 158 7.71 1.93 -11.79
CA ALA A 158 6.73 1.96 -12.86
C ALA A 158 5.89 3.24 -12.80
N GLN A 159 5.39 3.64 -13.95
CA GLN A 159 4.45 4.75 -14.08
C GLN A 159 3.24 4.27 -14.87
N ALA A 160 2.05 4.70 -14.47
CA ALA A 160 0.82 4.43 -15.18
C ALA A 160 0.05 5.74 -15.42
N PRO A 161 -0.50 5.97 -16.62
CA PRO A 161 -1.33 7.14 -16.87
C PRO A 161 -2.63 7.05 -16.07
N VAL A 162 -3.13 8.20 -15.61
CA VAL A 162 -4.45 8.30 -15.01
C VAL A 162 -5.49 8.47 -16.11
N ALA A 163 -6.47 7.58 -16.17
CA ALA A 163 -7.51 7.54 -17.20
C ALA A 163 -8.84 8.13 -16.68
N GLY A 164 -8.79 9.28 -16.01
CA GLY A 164 -9.99 9.96 -15.46
C GLY A 164 -9.59 11.12 -14.54
N ALA A 165 -10.58 11.66 -13.83
CA ALA A 165 -10.38 12.77 -12.91
C ALA A 165 -10.97 12.50 -11.51
N ASP A 166 -11.47 11.29 -11.27
CA ASP A 166 -12.01 10.84 -10.00
C ASP A 166 -10.99 10.05 -9.16
N ASN A 167 -11.33 9.78 -7.92
CA ASN A 167 -10.47 9.06 -7.00
C ASN A 167 -10.19 7.62 -7.47
N ASP A 168 -11.18 6.98 -8.08
CA ASP A 168 -11.05 5.61 -8.61
C ASP A 168 -9.98 5.54 -9.70
N ALA A 169 -9.97 6.51 -10.63
CA ALA A 169 -8.97 6.56 -11.70
C ALA A 169 -7.55 6.77 -11.15
N TYR A 170 -7.39 7.59 -10.11
CA TYR A 170 -6.10 7.80 -9.44
C TYR A 170 -5.60 6.53 -8.77
N VAL A 171 -6.48 5.86 -8.02
CA VAL A 171 -6.11 4.62 -7.32
C VAL A 171 -5.84 3.48 -8.29
N GLN A 172 -6.64 3.32 -9.34
CA GLN A 172 -6.40 2.33 -10.40
C GLN A 172 -5.03 2.50 -11.08
N ALA A 173 -4.61 3.76 -11.32
CA ALA A 173 -3.29 4.02 -11.87
C ALA A 173 -2.16 3.62 -10.90
N LEU A 174 -2.32 3.91 -9.58
CA LEU A 174 -1.38 3.47 -8.55
C LEU A 174 -1.32 1.94 -8.45
N ASP A 175 -2.47 1.27 -8.49
CA ASP A 175 -2.56 -0.20 -8.46
C ASP A 175 -1.90 -0.82 -9.68
N SER A 176 -2.15 -0.29 -10.87
CA SER A 176 -1.51 -0.73 -12.11
C SER A 176 0.02 -0.59 -12.06
N ALA A 177 0.53 0.57 -11.62
CA ALA A 177 1.97 0.78 -11.48
C ALA A 177 2.59 -0.14 -10.41
N PHE A 178 1.90 -0.34 -9.29
CA PHE A 178 2.34 -1.26 -8.24
C PHE A 178 2.36 -2.71 -8.72
N GLY A 179 1.35 -3.14 -9.47
CA GLY A 179 1.29 -4.47 -10.07
C GLY A 179 2.49 -4.78 -10.97
N GLN A 180 2.91 -3.82 -11.80
CA GLN A 180 4.10 -3.93 -12.64
C GLN A 180 5.37 -4.09 -11.78
N VAL A 181 5.57 -3.20 -10.80
CA VAL A 181 6.72 -3.25 -9.88
C VAL A 181 6.76 -4.57 -9.10
N SER A 182 5.61 -5.05 -8.60
CA SER A 182 5.52 -6.30 -7.85
C SER A 182 5.90 -7.51 -8.69
N SER A 183 5.43 -7.57 -9.93
CA SER A 183 5.77 -8.64 -10.89
C SER A 183 7.27 -8.66 -11.20
N GLU A 184 7.88 -7.50 -11.42
CA GLU A 184 9.31 -7.39 -11.65
C GLU A 184 10.13 -7.81 -10.41
N ILE A 185 9.71 -7.43 -9.20
CA ILE A 185 10.35 -7.84 -7.94
C ILE A 185 10.33 -9.36 -7.80
N VAL A 186 9.17 -10.01 -8.00
CA VAL A 186 9.04 -11.47 -7.88
C VAL A 186 9.97 -12.19 -8.87
N SER A 187 10.03 -11.73 -10.11
CA SER A 187 10.92 -12.28 -11.14
C SER A 187 12.40 -12.10 -10.78
N TRP A 188 12.78 -10.91 -10.33
CA TRP A 188 14.15 -10.57 -9.96
C TRP A 188 14.62 -11.31 -8.71
N VAL A 189 13.80 -11.42 -7.66
CA VAL A 189 14.14 -12.19 -6.46
C VAL A 189 14.47 -13.62 -6.83
N GLY A 190 13.68 -14.24 -7.71
CA GLY A 190 13.92 -15.60 -8.18
C GLY A 190 15.26 -15.81 -8.88
N SER A 191 15.82 -14.78 -9.51
CA SER A 191 17.16 -14.85 -10.15
C SER A 191 18.31 -14.46 -9.22
N SER A 192 18.01 -13.85 -8.05
CA SER A 192 19.00 -13.30 -7.13
C SER A 192 19.43 -14.23 -5.99
N ILE A 193 18.70 -15.37 -5.82
CA ILE A 193 18.90 -16.33 -4.72
C ILE A 193 19.12 -17.75 -5.21
#